data_ed2a120272d6df0569f22505acb40b15
#
_entry.id   ed2a120272d6df0569f22505acb40b15
#
_cell.length_a   1.000
_cell.length_b   1.000
_cell.length_c   1.000
_cell.angle_alpha   90.00
_cell.angle_beta   90.00
_cell.angle_gamma   90.00
#
_symmetry.space_group_name_H-M   'P 1'
#
loop_
_entity.id
_entity.type
_entity.pdbx_description
1 polymer ?
#
loop_
_entity_poly.entity_id
_entity_poly.type
_entity_poly.pdbx_seq_one_letter_code
_entity_poly.pdbx_strand_id
1 'polypeptide(L)'
;VQWLGLTTTPMMAFMAQKFSGNGLMVTASHSQKHINGIKWLINHESPSGDDVQQLYEALIGYKAIVPDDRLIAAIRQTHYSTPKDFFATYIQAIEQAFTHIKQSKRTQTTYFHAPQQIVIDCMHGATSDFAEALFSQLGYCCIMLNASPDGNFPQGNPDPTQSNRLTQLAHTVKATGSDIGLAFDGDGDRVMVIDAQGHMISPDNLLYLLSRIAIEELPLSLIHI
;
A
#
# COMPACT_ATOMS: atom_id res chain seq x y z
N VAL A 1 16.77 -0.48 -15.93
CA VAL A 1 15.96 -0.05 -14.77
C VAL A 1 14.59 0.40 -15.28
N GLN A 2 13.54 -0.03 -14.61
CA GLN A 2 12.18 0.46 -14.87
C GLN A 2 11.78 1.42 -13.76
N TRP A 3 11.24 2.58 -14.14
CA TRP A 3 10.81 3.62 -13.24
C TRP A 3 9.29 3.61 -13.11
N LEU A 4 8.76 3.36 -11.92
CA LEU A 4 7.33 3.28 -11.67
C LEU A 4 6.70 4.65 -11.28
N GLY A 5 7.53 5.66 -11.01
CA GLY A 5 7.04 6.95 -10.51
C GLY A 5 6.55 6.87 -9.07
N LEU A 6 5.54 7.66 -8.74
CA LEU A 6 4.85 7.57 -7.46
C LEU A 6 4.03 6.27 -7.43
N THR A 7 4.32 5.41 -6.49
CA THR A 7 3.69 4.09 -6.37
C THR A 7 3.67 3.63 -4.92
N THR A 8 2.93 2.57 -4.63
CA THR A 8 2.89 1.98 -3.29
C THR A 8 3.91 0.85 -3.14
N THR A 9 4.27 0.54 -1.89
CA THR A 9 5.15 -0.61 -1.58
C THR A 9 4.60 -1.93 -2.14
N PRO A 10 3.30 -2.26 -2.00
CA PRO A 10 2.75 -3.47 -2.62
C PRO A 10 2.85 -3.49 -4.14
N MET A 11 2.67 -2.35 -4.82
CA MET A 11 2.83 -2.29 -6.28
C MET A 11 4.28 -2.49 -6.70
N MET A 12 5.23 -1.89 -5.99
CA MET A 12 6.66 -2.10 -6.24
C MET A 12 7.02 -3.59 -6.08
N ALA A 13 6.57 -4.22 -5.00
CA ALA A 13 6.84 -5.64 -4.75
C ALA A 13 6.22 -6.54 -5.83
N PHE A 14 4.98 -6.28 -6.24
CA PHE A 14 4.31 -7.01 -7.31
C PHE A 14 5.06 -6.89 -8.65
N MET A 15 5.50 -5.69 -9.00
CA MET A 15 6.23 -5.47 -10.24
C MET A 15 7.63 -6.08 -10.19
N ALA A 16 8.30 -6.02 -9.04
CA ALA A 16 9.59 -6.69 -8.85
C ALA A 16 9.47 -8.20 -9.13
N GLN A 17 8.44 -8.85 -8.62
CA GLN A 17 8.20 -10.28 -8.88
C GLN A 17 7.98 -10.59 -10.36
N LYS A 18 7.32 -9.71 -11.09
CA LYS A 18 7.05 -9.91 -12.53
C LYS A 18 8.27 -9.74 -13.41
N PHE A 19 9.27 -8.97 -12.98
CA PHE A 19 10.43 -8.67 -13.82
C PHE A 19 11.67 -9.50 -13.44
N SER A 20 12.26 -9.24 -12.32
CA SER A 20 13.55 -9.85 -11.97
C SER A 20 13.70 -10.22 -10.51
N GLY A 21 12.65 -10.05 -9.73
CA GLY A 21 12.70 -10.22 -8.28
C GLY A 21 13.40 -9.07 -7.55
N ASN A 22 13.81 -8.02 -8.27
CA ASN A 22 14.53 -6.90 -7.68
C ASN A 22 13.68 -5.62 -7.73
N GLY A 23 13.61 -4.92 -6.64
CA GLY A 23 12.89 -3.67 -6.51
C GLY A 23 13.51 -2.76 -5.48
N LEU A 24 13.41 -1.46 -5.69
CA LEU A 24 13.85 -0.45 -4.73
C LEU A 24 12.82 0.67 -4.67
N MET A 25 12.51 1.12 -3.47
CA MET A 25 11.57 2.19 -3.22
C MET A 25 12.13 3.16 -2.18
N VAL A 26 12.02 4.44 -2.46
CA VAL A 26 12.32 5.49 -1.48
C VAL A 26 11.04 5.79 -0.72
N THR A 27 11.00 5.43 0.56
CA THR A 27 9.85 5.64 1.44
C THR A 27 10.27 5.61 2.90
N ALA A 28 9.65 6.43 3.72
CA ALA A 28 9.70 6.32 5.17
C ALA A 28 8.35 5.86 5.74
N SER A 29 7.47 5.30 4.90
CA SER A 29 6.15 4.76 5.26
C SER A 29 5.29 5.80 6.00
N HIS A 30 5.10 5.66 7.29
CA HIS A 30 4.27 6.51 8.15
C HIS A 30 5.05 7.56 8.94
N SER A 31 6.35 7.70 8.69
CA SER A 31 7.23 8.61 9.43
C SER A 31 6.96 10.08 9.10
N GLN A 32 7.60 10.94 9.88
CA GLN A 32 7.53 12.39 9.65
C GLN A 32 8.16 12.76 8.29
N LYS A 33 7.68 13.84 7.68
CA LYS A 33 8.05 14.27 6.31
C LYS A 33 9.55 14.49 6.06
N HIS A 34 10.33 14.74 7.10
CA HIS A 34 11.79 14.95 6.98
C HIS A 34 12.59 13.65 7.10
N ILE A 35 11.94 12.52 7.39
CA ILE A 35 12.55 11.19 7.44
C ILE A 35 12.44 10.56 6.06
N ASN A 36 13.53 9.98 5.59
CA ASN A 36 13.56 9.17 4.38
C ASN A 36 14.07 7.77 4.71
N GLY A 37 13.65 6.82 3.93
CA GLY A 37 14.09 5.44 4.04
C GLY A 37 14.14 4.78 2.67
N ILE A 38 14.66 3.57 2.63
CA ILE A 38 14.73 2.76 1.42
C ILE A 38 14.21 1.36 1.78
N LYS A 39 13.22 0.89 1.03
CA LYS A 39 12.80 -0.52 1.01
C LYS A 39 13.34 -1.16 -0.26
N TRP A 40 13.75 -2.42 -0.19
CA TRP A 40 14.23 -3.14 -1.37
C TRP A 40 13.87 -4.62 -1.32
N LEU A 41 13.85 -5.20 -2.50
CA LEU A 41 13.78 -6.64 -2.73
C LEU A 41 14.97 -7.05 -3.57
N ILE A 42 15.60 -8.16 -3.25
CA ILE A 42 16.65 -8.79 -4.05
C ILE A 42 16.28 -10.26 -4.22
N ASN A 43 16.22 -10.72 -5.46
CA ASN A 43 15.85 -12.10 -5.79
C ASN A 43 14.53 -12.55 -5.13
N HIS A 44 13.51 -11.67 -5.15
CA HIS A 44 12.18 -11.88 -4.58
C HIS A 44 12.11 -11.82 -3.04
N GLU A 45 13.22 -11.58 -2.36
CA GLU A 45 13.29 -11.59 -0.89
C GLU A 45 13.48 -10.18 -0.33
N SER A 46 12.82 -9.92 0.78
CA SER A 46 13.08 -8.72 1.59
C SER A 46 14.35 -8.92 2.41
N PRO A 47 15.13 -7.85 2.68
CA PRO A 47 16.33 -7.96 3.49
C PRO A 47 16.01 -8.46 4.91
N SER A 48 16.84 -9.34 5.41
CA SER A 48 16.88 -9.71 6.80
C SER A 48 17.51 -8.61 7.66
N GLY A 49 17.38 -8.70 8.99
CA GLY A 49 18.10 -7.81 9.89
C GLY A 49 19.63 -7.87 9.69
N ASP A 50 20.17 -9.06 9.40
CA ASP A 50 21.60 -9.25 9.15
C ASP A 50 22.05 -8.59 7.84
N ASP A 51 21.24 -8.65 6.78
CA ASP A 51 21.53 -7.95 5.52
C ASP A 51 21.59 -6.43 5.71
N VAL A 52 20.66 -5.88 6.48
CA VAL A 52 20.66 -4.45 6.82
C VAL A 52 21.88 -4.08 7.64
N GLN A 53 22.27 -4.92 8.62
CA GLN A 53 23.45 -4.69 9.45
C GLN A 53 24.74 -4.74 8.61
N GLN A 54 24.89 -5.72 7.72
CA GLN A 54 26.03 -5.81 6.81
C GLN A 54 26.15 -4.59 5.90
N LEU A 55 25.01 -4.13 5.35
CA LEU A 55 24.96 -2.92 4.55
C LEU A 55 25.42 -1.69 5.36
N TYR A 56 24.92 -1.57 6.60
CA TYR A 56 25.32 -0.48 7.50
C TYR A 56 26.83 -0.49 7.78
N GLU A 57 27.40 -1.65 8.10
CA GLU A 57 28.83 -1.83 8.35
C GLU A 57 29.68 -1.48 7.11
N ALA A 58 29.23 -1.88 5.94
CA ALA A 58 29.87 -1.52 4.68
C ALA A 58 29.84 -0.01 4.42
N LEU A 59 28.83 0.70 4.88
CA LEU A 59 28.66 2.14 4.66
C LEU A 59 29.42 3.01 5.65
N ILE A 60 29.73 2.53 6.86
CA ILE A 60 30.42 3.32 7.91
C ILE A 60 31.74 3.91 7.42
N GLY A 61 32.45 3.24 6.51
CA GLY A 61 33.73 3.71 5.95
C GLY A 61 33.59 4.62 4.73
N TYR A 62 32.38 4.76 4.18
CA TYR A 62 32.19 5.57 2.97
C TYR A 62 31.98 7.06 3.34
N LYS A 63 32.79 7.93 2.77
CA LYS A 63 32.47 9.37 2.75
C LYS A 63 31.23 9.55 1.87
N ALA A 64 30.27 10.33 2.35
CA ALA A 64 29.11 10.70 1.55
C ALA A 64 29.57 11.19 0.17
N ILE A 65 29.15 10.51 -0.87
CA ILE A 65 29.36 10.97 -2.24
C ILE A 65 28.39 12.13 -2.40
N VAL A 66 28.90 13.35 -2.33
CA VAL A 66 28.13 14.51 -2.80
C VAL A 66 28.10 14.38 -4.33
N PRO A 67 26.93 14.18 -4.94
CA PRO A 67 26.86 14.06 -6.39
C PRO A 67 27.43 15.33 -7.02
N ASP A 68 28.48 15.20 -7.82
CA ASP A 68 28.93 16.30 -8.64
C ASP A 68 27.98 16.52 -9.83
N ASP A 69 28.11 17.64 -10.50
CA ASP A 69 27.24 17.97 -11.65
C ASP A 69 27.31 16.93 -12.77
N ARG A 70 28.41 16.21 -12.88
CA ARG A 70 28.61 15.14 -13.89
C ARG A 70 27.78 13.91 -13.53
N LEU A 71 27.77 13.51 -12.27
CA LEU A 71 26.95 12.38 -11.80
C LEU A 71 25.47 12.72 -11.91
N ILE A 72 25.09 13.95 -11.51
CA ILE A 72 23.72 14.44 -11.68
C ILE A 72 23.29 14.43 -13.17
N ALA A 73 24.17 14.90 -14.06
CA ALA A 73 23.90 14.89 -15.50
C ALA A 73 23.78 13.46 -16.04
N ALA A 74 24.67 12.54 -15.62
CA ALA A 74 24.59 11.15 -16.01
C ALA A 74 23.30 10.47 -15.54
N ILE A 75 22.87 10.71 -14.31
CA ILE A 75 21.59 10.21 -13.77
C ILE A 75 20.43 10.76 -14.60
N ARG A 76 20.42 12.05 -14.92
CA ARG A 76 19.35 12.67 -15.75
C ARG A 76 19.33 12.15 -17.18
N GLN A 77 20.45 11.70 -17.72
CA GLN A 77 20.55 11.10 -19.05
C GLN A 77 20.20 9.60 -19.07
N THR A 78 20.07 8.98 -17.91
CA THR A 78 19.68 7.58 -17.84
C THR A 78 18.24 7.43 -18.36
N HIS A 79 18.10 6.68 -19.44
CA HIS A 79 16.78 6.37 -19.98
C HIS A 79 16.09 5.34 -19.07
N TYR A 80 15.08 5.79 -18.37
CA TYR A 80 14.17 4.91 -17.63
C TYR A 80 13.04 4.52 -18.58
N SER A 81 12.79 3.22 -18.70
CA SER A 81 11.54 2.76 -19.31
C SER A 81 10.47 2.70 -18.23
N THR A 82 9.39 3.46 -18.39
CA THR A 82 8.20 3.26 -17.59
C THR A 82 7.37 2.18 -18.27
N PRO A 83 7.03 1.08 -17.59
CA PRO A 83 6.10 0.11 -18.15
C PRO A 83 4.80 0.81 -18.45
N LYS A 84 4.36 0.82 -19.71
CA LYS A 84 3.22 1.63 -20.17
C LYS A 84 1.92 1.36 -19.41
N ASP A 85 1.77 0.17 -18.84
CA ASP A 85 0.52 -0.27 -18.24
C ASP A 85 0.73 -1.03 -16.91
N PHE A 86 1.74 -0.65 -16.11
CA PHE A 86 1.97 -1.37 -14.84
C PHE A 86 0.79 -1.23 -13.88
N PHE A 87 0.16 -0.07 -13.89
CA PHE A 87 -1.03 0.23 -13.11
C PHE A 87 -2.18 -0.69 -13.49
N ALA A 88 -2.50 -0.76 -14.78
CA ALA A 88 -3.53 -1.65 -15.30
C ALA A 88 -3.21 -3.12 -15.00
N THR A 89 -1.94 -3.51 -15.10
CA THR A 89 -1.49 -4.87 -14.79
C THR A 89 -1.71 -5.21 -13.30
N TYR A 90 -1.43 -4.27 -12.41
CA TYR A 90 -1.65 -4.46 -10.97
C TYR A 90 -3.14 -4.54 -10.64
N ILE A 91 -3.94 -3.60 -11.13
CA ILE A 91 -5.40 -3.58 -10.95
C ILE A 91 -6.03 -4.88 -11.48
N GLN A 92 -5.65 -5.32 -12.68
CA GLN A 92 -6.14 -6.55 -13.26
C GLN A 92 -5.82 -7.79 -12.40
N ALA A 93 -4.62 -7.84 -11.82
CA ALA A 93 -4.26 -8.94 -10.92
C ALA A 93 -5.13 -8.97 -9.65
N ILE A 94 -5.40 -7.80 -9.07
CA ILE A 94 -6.30 -7.68 -7.90
C ILE A 94 -7.72 -8.06 -8.29
N GLU A 95 -8.22 -7.59 -9.43
CA GLU A 95 -9.56 -7.91 -9.93
C GLU A 95 -9.74 -9.42 -10.15
N GLN A 96 -8.73 -10.09 -10.70
CA GLN A 96 -8.73 -11.54 -10.86
C GLN A 96 -8.81 -12.26 -9.51
N ALA A 97 -7.97 -11.85 -8.54
CA ALA A 97 -7.99 -12.39 -7.19
C ALA A 97 -9.34 -12.15 -6.50
N PHE A 98 -9.88 -10.95 -6.62
CA PHE A 98 -11.18 -10.58 -6.06
C PHE A 98 -12.33 -11.39 -6.69
N THR A 99 -12.29 -11.59 -8.00
CA THR A 99 -13.27 -12.42 -8.72
C THR A 99 -13.20 -13.87 -8.26
N HIS A 100 -11.99 -14.40 -8.06
CA HIS A 100 -11.80 -15.74 -7.53
C HIS A 100 -12.41 -15.89 -6.12
N ILE A 101 -12.17 -14.93 -5.24
CA ILE A 101 -12.75 -14.90 -3.88
C ILE A 101 -14.29 -14.85 -3.97
N LYS A 102 -14.86 -14.01 -4.83
CA LYS A 102 -16.33 -13.92 -5.02
C LYS A 102 -16.96 -15.21 -5.51
N GLN A 103 -16.25 -15.98 -6.32
CA GLN A 103 -16.74 -17.25 -6.88
C GLN A 103 -16.56 -18.44 -5.94
N SER A 104 -15.82 -18.26 -4.86
CA SER A 104 -15.66 -19.34 -3.88
C SER A 104 -17.02 -19.70 -3.27
N LYS A 105 -17.26 -21.00 -3.05
CA LYS A 105 -18.57 -21.52 -2.61
C LYS A 105 -19.08 -20.92 -1.30
N ARG A 106 -18.20 -20.29 -0.52
CA ARG A 106 -18.52 -19.68 0.78
C ARG A 106 -19.00 -18.25 0.69
N THR A 107 -18.53 -17.50 -0.30
CA THR A 107 -18.95 -16.11 -0.52
C THR A 107 -20.32 -16.03 -1.21
N GLN A 108 -20.81 -17.12 -1.79
CA GLN A 108 -22.14 -17.16 -2.39
C GLN A 108 -23.30 -17.13 -1.37
N THR A 109 -23.01 -17.37 -0.11
CA THR A 109 -24.00 -17.29 0.96
C THR A 109 -24.07 -15.89 1.57
N THR A 110 -24.70 -14.93 0.96
CA THR A 110 -25.45 -13.84 1.58
C THR A 110 -24.91 -12.41 1.58
N TYR A 111 -23.66 -12.06 1.20
CA TYR A 111 -23.15 -10.73 1.56
C TYR A 111 -22.75 -9.79 0.42
N PHE A 112 -22.84 -10.19 -0.83
CA PHE A 112 -22.56 -9.27 -1.94
C PHE A 112 -23.85 -8.70 -2.54
N HIS A 113 -24.52 -7.85 -1.78
CA HIS A 113 -25.63 -7.05 -2.30
C HIS A 113 -25.08 -5.68 -2.74
N ALA A 114 -25.41 -5.26 -3.97
CA ALA A 114 -25.28 -3.93 -4.55
C ALA A 114 -23.92 -3.20 -4.33
N PRO A 115 -23.54 -2.23 -5.12
CA PRO A 115 -22.32 -1.47 -4.89
C PRO A 115 -22.38 -0.83 -3.50
N GLN A 116 -21.53 -1.31 -2.62
CA GLN A 116 -21.37 -0.78 -1.29
C GLN A 116 -20.63 0.55 -1.36
N GLN A 117 -21.00 1.48 -0.53
CA GLN A 117 -20.32 2.76 -0.42
C GLN A 117 -19.18 2.65 0.61
N ILE A 118 -18.00 3.08 0.21
CA ILE A 118 -16.81 3.06 1.07
C ILE A 118 -16.18 4.45 1.14
N VAL A 119 -15.59 4.77 2.30
CA VAL A 119 -14.76 5.97 2.46
C VAL A 119 -13.30 5.56 2.51
N ILE A 120 -12.48 6.21 1.70
CA ILE A 120 -11.04 5.90 1.61
C ILE A 120 -10.24 7.14 1.99
N ASP A 121 -9.46 7.07 3.05
CA ASP A 121 -8.49 8.08 3.44
C ASP A 121 -7.09 7.66 2.98
N CYS A 122 -6.58 8.37 1.97
CA CYS A 122 -5.24 8.15 1.42
C CYS A 122 -4.13 8.84 2.22
N MET A 123 -4.47 9.63 3.24
CA MET A 123 -3.54 10.38 4.08
C MET A 123 -2.48 11.18 3.30
N HIS A 124 -2.84 11.67 2.09
CA HIS A 124 -1.94 12.33 1.15
C HIS A 124 -0.77 11.46 0.68
N GLY A 125 -0.86 10.15 0.87
CA GLY A 125 0.16 9.17 0.50
C GLY A 125 0.05 8.68 -0.94
N ALA A 126 0.83 7.67 -1.26
CA ALA A 126 0.95 7.11 -2.61
C ALA A 126 -0.32 6.39 -3.10
N THR A 127 -1.25 6.03 -2.20
CA THR A 127 -2.54 5.43 -2.58
C THR A 127 -3.47 6.41 -3.28
N SER A 128 -3.23 7.73 -3.18
CA SER A 128 -4.07 8.79 -3.73
C SER A 128 -4.30 8.66 -5.24
N ASP A 129 -3.31 8.21 -5.98
CA ASP A 129 -3.36 8.18 -7.45
C ASP A 129 -4.14 6.99 -8.02
N PHE A 130 -4.45 5.97 -7.20
CA PHE A 130 -5.05 4.76 -7.76
C PHE A 130 -6.20 4.15 -6.93
N ALA A 131 -6.34 4.48 -5.66
CA ALA A 131 -7.32 3.82 -4.79
C ALA A 131 -8.75 3.96 -5.32
N GLU A 132 -9.15 5.15 -5.75
CA GLU A 132 -10.48 5.36 -6.31
C GLU A 132 -10.72 4.50 -7.55
N ALA A 133 -9.77 4.47 -8.49
CA ALA A 133 -9.88 3.68 -9.70
C ALA A 133 -9.98 2.19 -9.41
N LEU A 134 -9.14 1.67 -8.49
CA LEU A 134 -9.14 0.28 -8.08
C LEU A 134 -10.49 -0.12 -7.47
N PHE A 135 -10.92 0.59 -6.43
CA PHE A 135 -12.14 0.21 -5.70
C PHE A 135 -13.40 0.42 -6.53
N SER A 136 -13.44 1.46 -7.40
CA SER A 136 -14.55 1.65 -8.34
C SER A 136 -14.63 0.51 -9.36
N GLN A 137 -13.50 0.02 -9.87
CA GLN A 137 -13.46 -1.13 -10.77
C GLN A 137 -13.90 -2.43 -10.10
N LEU A 138 -13.69 -2.57 -8.79
CA LEU A 138 -14.22 -3.67 -7.98
C LEU A 138 -15.72 -3.54 -7.69
N GLY A 139 -16.36 -2.43 -8.09
CA GLY A 139 -17.79 -2.20 -7.98
C GLY A 139 -18.24 -1.41 -6.75
N TYR A 140 -17.31 -0.73 -6.06
CA TYR A 140 -17.63 0.11 -4.90
C TYR A 140 -17.87 1.56 -5.27
N CYS A 141 -18.78 2.23 -4.55
CA CYS A 141 -18.92 3.69 -4.59
C CYS A 141 -17.93 4.31 -3.61
N CYS A 142 -16.97 5.10 -4.09
CA CYS A 142 -15.89 5.64 -3.28
C CYS A 142 -16.14 7.10 -2.88
N ILE A 143 -15.94 7.39 -1.60
CA ILE A 143 -15.79 8.75 -1.08
C ILE A 143 -14.32 8.89 -0.68
N MET A 144 -13.61 9.82 -1.33
CA MET A 144 -12.17 9.98 -1.13
C MET A 144 -11.86 11.09 -0.14
N LEU A 145 -10.97 10.82 0.81
CA LEU A 145 -10.39 11.77 1.75
C LEU A 145 -8.88 11.86 1.53
N ASN A 146 -8.33 13.08 1.62
CA ASN A 146 -6.89 13.33 1.54
C ASN A 146 -6.24 12.63 0.31
N ALA A 147 -6.95 12.61 -0.82
CA ALA A 147 -6.62 11.85 -2.02
C ALA A 147 -5.80 12.67 -3.04
N SER A 148 -4.99 13.58 -2.57
CA SER A 148 -4.00 14.29 -3.38
C SER A 148 -2.63 14.06 -2.76
N PRO A 149 -1.66 13.47 -3.49
CA PRO A 149 -0.34 13.22 -2.94
C PRO A 149 0.33 14.52 -2.48
N ASP A 150 0.73 14.60 -1.22
CA ASP A 150 1.44 15.76 -0.69
C ASP A 150 2.46 15.33 0.37
N GLY A 151 3.74 15.38 0.03
CA GLY A 151 4.83 15.03 0.94
C GLY A 151 4.98 15.96 2.15
N ASN A 152 4.21 17.05 2.24
CA ASN A 152 4.14 17.88 3.44
C ASN A 152 3.19 17.32 4.49
N PHE A 153 2.30 16.41 4.12
CA PHE A 153 1.31 15.80 5.01
C PHE A 153 0.55 16.84 5.84
N PRO A 154 -0.27 17.70 5.22
CA PRO A 154 -0.87 18.86 5.89
C PRO A 154 -1.80 18.47 7.05
N GLN A 155 -2.31 17.25 7.06
CA GLN A 155 -3.14 16.72 8.14
C GLN A 155 -2.34 16.02 9.26
N GLY A 156 -1.00 16.04 9.19
CA GLY A 156 -0.09 15.31 10.07
C GLY A 156 0.46 14.03 9.43
N ASN A 157 1.33 13.33 10.14
CA ASN A 157 1.98 12.13 9.62
C ASN A 157 0.99 11.13 9.03
N PRO A 158 1.32 10.45 7.92
CA PRO A 158 0.44 9.47 7.29
C PRO A 158 0.45 8.12 8.04
N ASP A 159 0.10 8.18 9.32
CA ASP A 159 0.11 7.04 10.24
C ASP A 159 -1.33 6.75 10.73
N PRO A 160 -2.02 5.77 10.13
CA PRO A 160 -3.39 5.46 10.50
C PRO A 160 -3.51 4.76 11.87
N THR A 161 -2.42 4.39 12.52
CA THR A 161 -2.46 3.79 13.86
C THR A 161 -2.70 4.83 14.95
N GLN A 162 -2.47 6.10 14.68
CA GLN A 162 -2.74 7.19 15.60
C GLN A 162 -4.24 7.48 15.63
N SER A 163 -4.87 7.35 16.81
CA SER A 163 -6.33 7.44 16.98
C SER A 163 -6.93 8.75 16.48
N ASN A 164 -6.23 9.86 16.62
CA ASN A 164 -6.69 11.18 16.15
C ASN A 164 -6.70 11.28 14.62
N ARG A 165 -5.96 10.43 13.91
CA ARG A 165 -5.89 10.42 12.43
C ARG A 165 -7.13 9.81 11.79
N LEU A 166 -7.87 8.98 12.51
CA LEU A 166 -9.07 8.30 12.02
C LEU A 166 -10.36 9.09 12.27
N THR A 167 -10.30 10.21 12.99
CA THR A 167 -11.50 10.98 13.39
C THR A 167 -12.31 11.46 12.18
N GLN A 168 -11.66 12.02 11.17
CA GLN A 168 -12.33 12.49 9.95
C GLN A 168 -12.95 11.31 9.19
N LEU A 169 -12.23 10.22 9.05
CA LEU A 169 -12.72 9.00 8.39
C LEU A 169 -13.97 8.46 9.09
N ALA A 170 -13.91 8.26 10.41
CA ALA A 170 -15.02 7.76 11.22
C ALA A 170 -16.26 8.67 11.12
N HIS A 171 -16.05 9.99 11.19
CA HIS A 171 -17.13 10.96 11.03
C HIS A 171 -17.76 10.89 9.63
N THR A 172 -16.94 10.80 8.58
CA THR A 172 -17.42 10.73 7.19
C THR A 172 -18.22 9.45 6.96
N VAL A 173 -17.73 8.29 7.41
CA VAL A 173 -18.46 7.02 7.32
C VAL A 173 -19.87 7.16 7.91
N LYS A 174 -19.98 7.69 9.13
CA LYS A 174 -21.29 7.88 9.79
C LYS A 174 -22.17 8.90 9.08
N ALA A 175 -21.61 10.02 8.66
CA ALA A 175 -22.36 11.11 8.04
C ALA A 175 -22.92 10.73 6.66
N THR A 176 -22.23 9.87 5.94
CA THR A 176 -22.62 9.42 4.58
C THR A 176 -23.40 8.10 4.60
N GLY A 177 -23.47 7.43 5.74
CA GLY A 177 -24.06 6.09 5.83
C GLY A 177 -23.27 5.03 5.07
N SER A 178 -21.95 5.24 4.92
CA SER A 178 -21.06 4.29 4.23
C SER A 178 -20.89 3.02 5.03
N ASP A 179 -20.67 1.91 4.34
CA ASP A 179 -20.55 0.57 4.93
C ASP A 179 -19.25 0.37 5.69
N ILE A 180 -18.17 1.00 5.20
CA ILE A 180 -16.82 0.84 5.73
C ILE A 180 -15.94 2.06 5.41
N GLY A 181 -14.97 2.32 6.27
CA GLY A 181 -13.89 3.27 6.03
C GLY A 181 -12.54 2.57 6.01
N LEU A 182 -11.67 2.96 5.09
CA LEU A 182 -10.32 2.45 4.94
C LEU A 182 -9.33 3.61 5.04
N ALA A 183 -8.31 3.51 5.89
CA ALA A 183 -7.22 4.48 5.96
C ALA A 183 -5.90 3.79 5.65
N PHE A 184 -5.17 4.31 4.67
CA PHE A 184 -3.86 3.79 4.26
C PHE A 184 -2.73 4.66 4.79
N ASP A 185 -1.59 4.07 5.11
CA ASP A 185 -0.39 4.83 5.43
C ASP A 185 0.29 5.41 4.18
N GLY A 186 1.39 6.12 4.38
CA GLY A 186 2.03 6.93 3.32
C GLY A 186 2.46 6.14 2.07
N ASP A 187 2.88 4.89 2.21
CA ASP A 187 3.26 4.03 1.09
C ASP A 187 2.30 2.85 0.85
N GLY A 188 1.16 2.85 1.54
CA GLY A 188 0.03 1.98 1.26
C GLY A 188 0.24 0.51 1.58
N ASP A 189 1.15 0.17 2.48
CA ASP A 189 1.36 -1.21 2.94
C ASP A 189 0.64 -1.54 4.26
N ARG A 190 0.01 -0.54 4.89
CA ARG A 190 -0.82 -0.69 6.09
C ARG A 190 -2.20 -0.13 5.87
N VAL A 191 -3.18 -0.77 6.49
CA VAL A 191 -4.57 -0.33 6.46
C VAL A 191 -5.20 -0.38 7.84
N MET A 192 -5.96 0.65 8.19
CA MET A 192 -6.88 0.66 9.32
C MET A 192 -8.31 0.72 8.81
N VAL A 193 -9.21 0.06 9.51
CA VAL A 193 -10.58 -0.13 9.08
C VAL A 193 -11.55 0.46 10.10
N ILE A 194 -12.55 1.18 9.60
CA ILE A 194 -13.66 1.75 10.38
C ILE A 194 -14.95 1.06 9.93
N ASP A 195 -15.77 0.60 10.89
CA ASP A 195 -17.08 0.03 10.61
C ASP A 195 -18.15 1.10 10.28
N ALA A 196 -19.33 0.67 9.86
CA ALA A 196 -20.45 1.57 9.52
C ALA A 196 -20.92 2.44 10.72
N GLN A 197 -20.61 2.05 11.96
CA GLN A 197 -20.89 2.81 13.16
C GLN A 197 -19.79 3.81 13.52
N GLY A 198 -18.72 3.87 12.74
CA GLY A 198 -17.58 4.76 12.96
C GLY A 198 -16.60 4.23 14.02
N HIS A 199 -16.64 2.96 14.35
CA HIS A 199 -15.69 2.35 15.28
C HIS A 199 -14.52 1.73 14.52
N MET A 200 -13.33 1.88 15.08
CA MET A 200 -12.14 1.24 14.56
C MET A 200 -12.20 -0.27 14.80
N ILE A 201 -12.00 -1.05 13.74
CA ILE A 201 -11.76 -2.49 13.87
C ILE A 201 -10.29 -2.67 14.28
N SER A 202 -10.07 -3.33 15.42
CA SER A 202 -8.69 -3.54 15.88
C SER A 202 -7.89 -4.37 14.87
N PRO A 203 -6.57 -4.11 14.71
CA PRO A 203 -5.73 -4.90 13.83
C PRO A 203 -5.77 -6.39 14.11
N ASP A 204 -5.86 -6.80 15.39
CA ASP A 204 -5.95 -8.20 15.77
C ASP A 204 -7.25 -8.85 15.28
N ASN A 205 -8.39 -8.13 15.38
CA ASN A 205 -9.65 -8.62 14.85
C ASN A 205 -9.63 -8.71 13.32
N LEU A 206 -9.02 -7.73 12.65
CA LEU A 206 -8.86 -7.75 11.20
C LEU A 206 -7.97 -8.91 10.78
N LEU A 207 -6.84 -9.11 11.46
CA LEU A 207 -5.93 -10.24 11.22
C LEU A 207 -6.64 -11.58 11.42
N TYR A 208 -7.44 -11.71 12.50
CA TYR A 208 -8.23 -12.90 12.73
C TYR A 208 -9.21 -13.20 11.58
N LEU A 209 -9.94 -12.18 11.10
CA LEU A 209 -10.86 -12.33 9.97
C LEU A 209 -10.14 -12.73 8.69
N LEU A 210 -9.04 -12.07 8.37
CA LEU A 210 -8.23 -12.38 7.18
C LEU A 210 -7.59 -13.77 7.28
N SER A 211 -7.10 -14.16 8.46
CA SER A 211 -6.53 -15.48 8.68
C SER A 211 -7.57 -16.59 8.50
N ARG A 212 -8.80 -16.37 8.96
CA ARG A 212 -9.89 -17.32 8.70
C ARG A 212 -10.15 -17.54 7.23
N ILE A 213 -10.19 -16.45 6.45
CA ILE A 213 -10.37 -16.52 5.00
C ILE A 213 -9.18 -17.27 4.36
N ALA A 214 -7.97 -16.93 4.73
CA ALA A 214 -6.76 -17.55 4.18
C ALA A 214 -6.67 -19.05 4.49
N ILE A 215 -6.96 -19.48 5.72
CA ILE A 215 -6.96 -20.91 6.11
C ILE A 215 -8.05 -21.69 5.38
N GLU A 216 -9.18 -21.02 5.11
CA GLU A 216 -10.31 -21.65 4.41
C GLU A 216 -10.06 -21.82 2.91
N GLU A 217 -9.32 -20.92 2.29
CA GLU A 217 -8.95 -20.94 0.86
C GLU A 217 -7.68 -21.75 0.59
N LEU A 218 -6.74 -21.75 1.54
CA LEU A 218 -5.48 -22.45 1.44
C LEU A 218 -5.33 -23.35 2.67
N PRO A 219 -5.14 -24.67 2.53
CA PRO A 219 -4.91 -25.57 3.66
C PRO A 219 -3.50 -25.36 4.25
N LEU A 220 -3.16 -24.10 4.53
CA LEU A 220 -1.87 -23.71 5.10
C LEU A 220 -1.97 -23.67 6.62
N SER A 221 -1.06 -24.35 7.26
CA SER A 221 -0.79 -24.20 8.69
C SER A 221 -0.21 -22.80 8.94
N LEU A 222 -0.71 -22.09 9.96
CA LEU A 222 -0.15 -20.82 10.43
C LEU A 222 1.34 -20.88 10.83
N ILE A 223 1.92 -22.08 10.84
CA ILE A 223 3.35 -22.33 11.13
C ILE A 223 4.24 -22.03 9.90
N HIS A 224 3.66 -21.78 8.74
CA HIS A 224 4.39 -21.55 7.48
C HIS A 224 4.28 -20.10 6.98
N ILE A 225 3.87 -19.16 7.83
CA ILE A 225 3.91 -17.72 7.58
C ILE A 225 5.13 -17.10 8.23
#